data_a82e20614f766e1fed32910c2b8f4ad9
#
_entry.id   a82e20614f766e1fed32910c2b8f4ad9
#
_cell.length_a   1.000
_cell.length_b   1.000
_cell.length_c   1.000
_cell.angle_alpha   90.00
_cell.angle_beta   90.00
_cell.angle_gamma   90.00
#
_symmetry.space_group_name_H-M   'P 1'
#
loop_
_entity.id
_entity.type
_entity.pdbx_description
1 polymer ?
#
loop_
_entity_poly.entity_id
_entity_poly.type
_entity_poly.pdbx_seq_one_letter_code
_entity_poly.pdbx_strand_id
1 'polypeptide(L)'
;MLFIWPLANKFGKKNMVVAGLVISIIGSVICITAPDNFMVVLIGQTFKGFSSIPGAYIMMALFADVLDHLEARFGFRVDGISMSVYNTIITVVNGLAVAFFTFFYDGGLFAPSGVAEFFFLGYEIFAHGALIIILSFLTVEKNIVEEQALIAQRKAKQ
;
A
#
# COMPACT_ATOMS: atom_id res chain seq x y z
N MET A 1 -8.37 -10.72 10.29
CA MET A 1 -7.08 -11.46 10.24
C MET A 1 -7.24 -12.92 9.83
N LEU A 2 -8.21 -13.66 10.36
CA LEU A 2 -8.38 -15.11 10.11
C LEU A 2 -8.53 -15.50 8.63
N PHE A 3 -9.11 -14.64 7.79
CA PHE A 3 -9.35 -14.94 6.37
C PHE A 3 -8.27 -14.45 5.41
N ILE A 4 -7.53 -13.39 5.77
CA ILE A 4 -6.54 -12.77 4.87
C ILE A 4 -5.27 -13.61 4.78
N TRP A 5 -4.83 -14.18 5.89
CA TRP A 5 -3.61 -14.97 5.94
C TRP A 5 -3.66 -16.25 5.08
N PRO A 6 -4.72 -17.09 5.15
CA PRO A 6 -4.86 -18.24 4.24
C PRO A 6 -4.93 -17.84 2.77
N LEU A 7 -5.60 -16.72 2.46
CA LEU A 7 -5.67 -16.19 1.10
C LEU A 7 -4.30 -15.72 0.61
N ALA A 8 -3.56 -14.98 1.45
CA ALA A 8 -2.22 -14.51 1.12
C ALA A 8 -1.24 -15.66 0.88
N ASN A 9 -1.35 -16.73 1.65
CA ASN A 9 -0.52 -17.94 1.43
C ASN A 9 -0.88 -18.68 0.13
N LYS A 10 -2.15 -18.64 -0.31
CA LYS A 10 -2.61 -19.31 -1.53
C LYS A 10 -2.33 -18.51 -2.80
N PHE A 11 -2.55 -17.21 -2.77
CA PHE A 11 -2.45 -16.34 -3.95
C PHE A 11 -1.16 -15.53 -4.01
N GLY A 12 -0.36 -15.55 -2.95
CA GLY A 12 0.82 -14.72 -2.80
C GLY A 12 0.50 -13.36 -2.17
N LYS A 13 1.40 -12.87 -1.31
CA LYS A 13 1.25 -11.59 -0.58
C LYS A 13 1.11 -10.42 -1.54
N LYS A 14 1.98 -10.36 -2.56
CA LYS A 14 1.97 -9.33 -3.60
C LYS A 14 0.65 -9.27 -4.35
N ASN A 15 0.14 -10.42 -4.83
CA ASN A 15 -1.08 -10.46 -5.61
C ASN A 15 -2.31 -10.03 -4.79
N MET A 16 -2.33 -10.33 -3.50
CA MET A 16 -3.39 -9.88 -2.59
C MET A 16 -3.39 -8.36 -2.42
N VAL A 17 -2.21 -7.74 -2.30
CA VAL A 17 -2.12 -6.27 -2.25
C VAL A 17 -2.58 -5.66 -3.57
N VAL A 18 -2.12 -6.20 -4.70
CA VAL A 18 -2.55 -5.74 -6.03
C VAL A 18 -4.06 -5.87 -6.21
N ALA A 19 -4.66 -6.97 -5.79
CA ALA A 19 -6.12 -7.16 -5.83
C ALA A 19 -6.85 -6.09 -4.99
N GLY A 20 -6.36 -5.78 -3.78
CA GLY A 20 -6.87 -4.69 -2.96
C GLY A 20 -6.81 -3.34 -3.69
N LEU A 21 -5.66 -3.01 -4.28
CA LEU A 21 -5.49 -1.75 -5.03
C LEU A 21 -6.45 -1.65 -6.22
N VAL A 22 -6.68 -2.73 -6.95
CA VAL A 22 -7.65 -2.76 -8.05
C VAL A 22 -9.08 -2.52 -7.54
N ILE A 23 -9.48 -3.14 -6.43
CA ILE A 23 -10.79 -2.91 -5.80
C ILE A 23 -10.92 -1.43 -5.37
N SER A 24 -9.86 -0.83 -4.84
CA SER A 24 -9.84 0.60 -4.49
C SER A 24 -10.04 1.51 -5.70
N ILE A 25 -9.38 1.20 -6.82
CA ILE A 25 -9.56 1.93 -8.08
C ILE A 25 -11.02 1.85 -8.54
N ILE A 26 -11.62 0.66 -8.48
CA ILE A 26 -13.04 0.48 -8.83
C ILE A 26 -13.93 1.33 -7.90
N GLY A 27 -13.67 1.33 -6.60
CA GLY A 27 -14.37 2.17 -5.63
C GLY A 27 -14.24 3.66 -5.94
N SER A 28 -13.05 4.12 -6.34
CA SER A 28 -12.81 5.52 -6.73
C SER A 28 -13.57 5.88 -8.01
N VAL A 29 -13.60 5.00 -9.01
CA VAL A 29 -14.38 5.20 -10.24
C VAL A 29 -15.87 5.32 -9.92
N ILE A 30 -16.41 4.46 -9.04
CA ILE A 30 -17.81 4.54 -8.59
C ILE A 30 -18.10 5.91 -7.97
N CYS A 31 -17.21 6.39 -7.06
CA CYS A 31 -17.39 7.70 -6.43
C CYS A 31 -17.46 8.86 -7.44
N ILE A 32 -16.64 8.80 -8.50
CA ILE A 32 -16.57 9.88 -9.52
C ILE A 32 -17.78 9.90 -10.43
N THR A 33 -18.47 8.76 -10.65
CA THR A 33 -19.62 8.70 -11.57
C THR A 33 -20.81 9.55 -11.12
N ALA A 34 -21.00 9.71 -9.81
CA ALA A 34 -22.06 10.56 -9.25
C ALA A 34 -21.61 11.14 -7.89
N PRO A 35 -20.73 12.13 -7.88
CA PRO A 35 -20.16 12.68 -6.66
C PRO A 35 -21.21 13.35 -5.76
N ASP A 36 -22.27 13.91 -6.35
CA ASP A 36 -23.37 14.54 -5.61
C ASP A 36 -24.36 13.53 -4.98
N ASN A 37 -24.27 12.27 -5.36
CA ASN A 37 -25.16 11.24 -4.84
C ASN A 37 -24.52 10.52 -3.65
N PHE A 38 -25.02 10.84 -2.45
CA PHE A 38 -24.53 10.26 -1.20
C PHE A 38 -24.46 8.73 -1.21
N MET A 39 -25.46 8.04 -1.76
CA MET A 39 -25.50 6.57 -1.80
C MET A 39 -24.41 5.99 -2.70
N VAL A 40 -24.14 6.61 -3.84
CA VAL A 40 -23.08 6.18 -4.76
C VAL A 40 -21.70 6.37 -4.11
N VAL A 41 -21.48 7.53 -3.50
CA VAL A 41 -20.24 7.82 -2.79
C VAL A 41 -20.06 6.86 -1.60
N LEU A 42 -21.11 6.57 -0.83
CA LEU A 42 -21.07 5.64 0.29
C LEU A 42 -20.66 4.22 -0.16
N ILE A 43 -21.25 3.73 -1.25
CA ILE A 43 -20.90 2.43 -1.84
C ILE A 43 -19.43 2.43 -2.27
N GLY A 44 -19.00 3.42 -3.03
CA GLY A 44 -17.60 3.52 -3.48
C GLY A 44 -16.61 3.59 -2.32
N GLN A 45 -16.88 4.37 -1.27
CA GLN A 45 -16.04 4.45 -0.07
C GLN A 45 -16.04 3.13 0.71
N THR A 46 -17.13 2.39 0.72
CA THR A 46 -17.18 1.05 1.31
C THR A 46 -16.23 0.08 0.58
N PHE A 47 -16.24 0.08 -0.75
CA PHE A 47 -15.28 -0.69 -1.55
C PHE A 47 -13.83 -0.31 -1.24
N LYS A 48 -13.53 0.99 -1.14
CA LYS A 48 -12.21 1.49 -0.75
C LYS A 48 -11.80 1.04 0.65
N GLY A 49 -12.72 1.08 1.61
CA GLY A 49 -12.49 0.59 2.97
C GLY A 49 -12.11 -0.89 2.99
N PHE A 50 -12.85 -1.74 2.29
CA PHE A 50 -12.51 -3.17 2.19
C PHE A 50 -11.17 -3.41 1.49
N SER A 51 -10.84 -2.63 0.49
CA SER A 51 -9.60 -2.75 -0.27
C SER A 51 -8.35 -2.42 0.55
N SER A 52 -8.46 -1.55 1.55
CA SER A 52 -7.34 -1.15 2.40
C SER A 52 -6.88 -2.25 3.36
N ILE A 53 -7.76 -3.23 3.66
CA ILE A 53 -7.48 -4.29 4.62
C ILE A 53 -6.29 -5.17 4.20
N PRO A 54 -6.20 -5.72 2.97
CA PRO A 54 -5.01 -6.45 2.52
C PRO A 54 -3.74 -5.60 2.58
N GLY A 55 -3.83 -4.34 2.16
CA GLY A 55 -2.71 -3.40 2.18
C GLY A 55 -2.14 -3.22 3.59
N ALA A 56 -2.97 -2.94 4.58
CA ALA A 56 -2.53 -2.68 5.93
C ALA A 56 -1.83 -3.88 6.60
N TYR A 57 -2.31 -5.10 6.35
CA TYR A 57 -1.78 -6.29 7.01
C TYR A 57 -0.65 -6.98 6.23
N ILE A 58 -0.72 -6.98 4.90
CA ILE A 58 0.25 -7.70 4.07
C ILE A 58 1.49 -6.84 3.82
N MET A 59 1.37 -5.51 3.83
CA MET A 59 2.50 -4.60 3.60
C MET A 59 3.64 -4.82 4.61
N MET A 60 3.31 -5.03 5.90
CA MET A 60 4.32 -5.32 6.93
C MET A 60 4.97 -6.69 6.72
N ALA A 61 4.22 -7.68 6.23
CA ALA A 61 4.77 -8.98 5.90
C ALA A 61 5.70 -8.91 4.67
N LEU A 62 5.34 -8.13 3.65
CA LEU A 62 6.22 -7.86 2.50
C LEU A 62 7.48 -7.09 2.91
N PHE A 63 7.36 -6.15 3.84
CA PHE A 63 8.51 -5.44 4.37
C PHE A 63 9.47 -6.40 5.11
N ALA A 64 8.95 -7.32 5.92
CA ALA A 64 9.77 -8.36 6.55
C ALA A 64 10.47 -9.25 5.51
N ASP A 65 9.79 -9.65 4.45
CA ASP A 65 10.39 -10.44 3.36
C ASP A 65 11.53 -9.67 2.66
N VAL A 66 11.38 -8.35 2.50
CA VAL A 66 12.46 -7.50 1.95
C VAL A 66 13.65 -7.45 2.90
N LEU A 67 13.44 -7.38 4.22
CA LEU A 67 14.50 -7.41 5.21
C LEU A 67 15.23 -8.77 5.22
N ASP A 68 14.51 -9.87 5.10
CA ASP A 68 15.08 -11.20 4.98
C ASP A 68 15.91 -11.32 3.68
N HIS A 69 15.43 -10.78 2.57
CA HIS A 69 16.19 -10.71 1.32
C HIS A 69 17.51 -9.93 1.49
N LEU A 70 17.48 -8.79 2.16
CA LEU A 70 18.69 -8.00 2.45
C LEU A 70 19.64 -8.74 3.37
N GLU A 71 19.15 -9.41 4.43
CA GLU A 71 19.95 -10.25 5.32
C GLU A 71 20.62 -11.40 4.55
N ALA A 72 19.89 -12.07 3.68
CA ALA A 72 20.43 -13.15 2.85
C ALA A 72 21.57 -12.67 1.95
N ARG A 73 21.42 -11.47 1.38
CA ARG A 73 22.38 -10.90 0.43
C ARG A 73 23.62 -10.30 1.10
N PHE A 74 23.42 -9.53 2.18
CA PHE A 74 24.50 -8.76 2.81
C PHE A 74 25.05 -9.41 4.09
N GLY A 75 24.36 -10.41 4.66
CA GLY A 75 24.81 -11.18 5.80
C GLY A 75 24.59 -10.52 7.16
N PHE A 76 23.92 -9.36 7.22
CA PHE A 76 23.58 -8.67 8.45
C PHE A 76 22.15 -8.14 8.41
N ARG A 77 21.51 -8.07 9.57
CA ARG A 77 20.12 -7.64 9.72
C ARG A 77 20.04 -6.24 10.33
N VAL A 78 19.26 -5.37 9.72
CA VAL A 78 19.14 -3.95 10.09
C VAL A 78 17.70 -3.53 10.38
N ASP A 79 16.94 -4.38 11.07
CA ASP A 79 15.51 -4.17 11.33
C ASP A 79 15.22 -2.81 11.96
N GLY A 80 15.97 -2.45 13.01
CA GLY A 80 15.75 -1.20 13.74
C GLY A 80 15.95 0.05 12.88
N ILE A 81 17.01 0.08 12.07
CA ILE A 81 17.30 1.20 11.17
C ILE A 81 16.24 1.25 10.07
N SER A 82 15.92 0.12 9.48
CA SER A 82 14.93 0.04 8.40
C SER A 82 13.53 0.47 8.86
N MET A 83 13.10 0.06 10.05
CA MET A 83 11.83 0.50 10.64
C MET A 83 11.84 1.98 10.98
N SER A 84 12.95 2.52 11.48
CA SER A 84 13.07 3.96 11.76
C SER A 84 12.97 4.79 10.47
N VAL A 85 13.67 4.37 9.42
CA VAL A 85 13.59 5.03 8.10
C VAL A 85 12.17 4.94 7.54
N TYR A 86 11.56 3.77 7.56
CA TYR A 86 10.18 3.56 7.12
C TYR A 86 9.19 4.49 7.85
N ASN A 87 9.23 4.53 9.19
CA ASN A 87 8.35 5.36 9.99
C ASN A 87 8.59 6.86 9.74
N THR A 88 9.86 7.26 9.58
CA THR A 88 10.21 8.65 9.26
C THR A 88 9.65 9.06 7.91
N ILE A 89 9.83 8.23 6.88
CA ILE A 89 9.29 8.50 5.54
C ILE A 89 7.76 8.62 5.58
N ILE A 90 7.07 7.67 6.23
CA ILE A 90 5.60 7.72 6.35
C ILE A 90 5.15 9.00 7.07
N THR A 91 5.80 9.38 8.17
CA THR A 91 5.43 10.59 8.92
C THR A 91 5.63 11.85 8.08
N VAL A 92 6.76 11.96 7.37
CA VAL A 92 7.04 13.10 6.48
C VAL A 92 6.03 13.15 5.33
N VAL A 93 5.77 12.02 4.67
CA VAL A 93 4.82 11.95 3.55
C VAL A 93 3.41 12.31 4.01
N ASN A 94 2.95 11.82 5.16
CA ASN A 94 1.65 12.17 5.72
C ASN A 94 1.56 13.67 6.04
N GLY A 95 2.59 14.24 6.66
CA GLY A 95 2.65 15.67 6.95
C GLY A 95 2.61 16.52 5.69
N LEU A 96 3.39 16.16 4.66
CA LEU A 96 3.38 16.83 3.37
C LEU A 96 2.02 16.70 2.65
N ALA A 97 1.39 15.53 2.71
CA ALA A 97 0.07 15.30 2.11
C ALA A 97 -0.98 16.22 2.75
N VAL A 98 -1.02 16.27 4.10
CA VAL A 98 -1.94 17.18 4.82
C VAL A 98 -1.67 18.62 4.46
N ALA A 99 -0.41 19.07 4.49
CA ALA A 99 -0.04 20.45 4.14
C ALA A 99 -0.44 20.79 2.69
N PHE A 100 -0.20 19.86 1.75
CA PHE A 100 -0.59 20.02 0.36
C PHE A 100 -2.11 20.17 0.21
N PHE A 101 -2.90 19.29 0.81
CA PHE A 101 -4.36 19.37 0.77
C PHE A 101 -4.88 20.68 1.38
N THR A 102 -4.37 21.07 2.55
CA THR A 102 -4.78 22.32 3.23
C THR A 102 -4.45 23.54 2.36
N PHE A 103 -3.25 23.61 1.81
CA PHE A 103 -2.82 24.71 0.95
C PHE A 103 -3.75 24.89 -0.27
N PHE A 104 -4.06 23.82 -0.96
CA PHE A 104 -4.92 23.88 -2.14
C PHE A 104 -6.39 24.09 -1.81
N TYR A 105 -6.87 23.56 -0.69
CA TYR A 105 -8.24 23.70 -0.26
C TYR A 105 -8.52 25.13 0.25
N ASP A 106 -7.68 25.65 1.15
CA ASP A 106 -7.83 26.99 1.73
C ASP A 106 -7.50 28.09 0.70
N GLY A 107 -6.58 27.84 -0.22
CA GLY A 107 -6.22 28.77 -1.29
C GLY A 107 -7.29 28.95 -2.38
N GLY A 108 -8.41 28.27 -2.29
CA GLY A 108 -9.51 28.37 -3.24
C GLY A 108 -9.20 27.83 -4.65
N LEU A 109 -8.06 27.17 -4.84
CA LEU A 109 -7.67 26.60 -6.13
C LEU A 109 -8.63 25.50 -6.60
N PHE A 110 -9.29 24.83 -5.64
CA PHE A 110 -10.31 23.80 -5.88
C PHE A 110 -11.75 24.30 -5.58
N ALA A 111 -11.90 25.58 -5.27
CA ALA A 111 -13.15 26.17 -4.83
C ALA A 111 -14.29 26.21 -5.85
N PRO A 112 -14.11 26.21 -7.17
CA PRO A 112 -15.24 25.98 -8.07
C PRO A 112 -15.43 24.46 -8.26
N SER A 113 -16.56 24.00 -7.76
CA SER A 113 -17.31 22.78 -8.10
C SER A 113 -16.66 21.77 -9.07
N GLY A 114 -16.44 20.56 -8.60
CA GLY A 114 -16.03 19.42 -9.40
C GLY A 114 -14.55 19.10 -9.37
N VAL A 115 -13.65 20.09 -9.27
CA VAL A 115 -12.20 19.85 -9.25
C VAL A 115 -11.76 19.29 -7.90
N ALA A 116 -12.24 19.85 -6.80
CA ALA A 116 -11.95 19.35 -5.46
C ALA A 116 -12.51 17.92 -5.27
N GLU A 117 -13.75 17.69 -5.72
CA GLU A 117 -14.39 16.39 -5.65
C GLU A 117 -13.65 15.35 -6.48
N PHE A 118 -13.30 15.68 -7.72
CA PHE A 118 -12.49 14.79 -8.58
C PHE A 118 -11.14 14.50 -7.93
N PHE A 119 -10.50 15.50 -7.33
CA PHE A 119 -9.21 15.31 -6.67
C PHE A 119 -9.33 14.42 -5.44
N PHE A 120 -10.34 14.66 -4.58
CA PHE A 120 -10.57 13.85 -3.38
C PHE A 120 -11.01 12.42 -3.68
N LEU A 121 -11.83 12.23 -4.71
CA LEU A 121 -12.40 10.92 -5.03
C LEU A 121 -11.54 10.14 -6.03
N GLY A 122 -10.75 10.83 -6.85
CA GLY A 122 -10.05 10.27 -7.99
C GLY A 122 -8.53 10.16 -7.87
N TYR A 123 -7.86 10.93 -6.99
CA TYR A 123 -6.39 10.90 -6.88
C TYR A 123 -5.85 9.49 -6.61
N GLU A 124 -6.61 8.68 -5.88
CA GLU A 124 -6.25 7.31 -5.55
C GLU A 124 -6.08 6.41 -6.79
N ILE A 125 -6.79 6.71 -7.90
CA ILE A 125 -6.65 5.97 -9.15
C ILE A 125 -5.21 6.06 -9.63
N PHE A 126 -4.65 7.26 -9.65
CA PHE A 126 -3.27 7.49 -10.07
C PHE A 126 -2.27 6.92 -9.05
N ALA A 127 -2.49 7.15 -7.77
CA ALA A 127 -1.62 6.67 -6.70
C ALA A 127 -1.57 5.13 -6.64
N HIS A 128 -2.73 4.48 -6.70
CA HIS A 128 -2.81 3.02 -6.69
C HIS A 128 -2.33 2.41 -8.01
N GLY A 129 -2.59 3.06 -9.14
CA GLY A 129 -2.04 2.65 -10.43
C GLY A 129 -0.52 2.67 -10.44
N ALA A 130 0.10 3.75 -9.95
CA ALA A 130 1.55 3.84 -9.80
C ALA A 130 2.10 2.77 -8.84
N LEU A 131 1.41 2.52 -7.72
CA LEU A 131 1.81 1.49 -6.76
C LEU A 131 1.74 0.08 -7.35
N ILE A 132 0.71 -0.23 -8.15
CA ILE A 132 0.60 -1.51 -8.87
C ILE A 132 1.80 -1.69 -9.81
N ILE A 133 2.19 -0.65 -10.54
CA ILE A 133 3.35 -0.68 -11.43
C ILE A 133 4.62 -0.95 -10.61
N ILE A 134 4.85 -0.22 -9.52
CA ILE A 134 6.02 -0.42 -8.64
C ILE A 134 6.04 -1.83 -8.08
N LEU A 135 4.92 -2.33 -7.56
CA LEU A 135 4.82 -3.69 -7.03
C LEU A 135 5.04 -4.76 -8.11
N SER A 136 4.73 -4.47 -9.39
CA SER A 136 4.98 -5.43 -10.47
C SER A 136 6.47 -5.75 -10.65
N PHE A 137 7.35 -4.82 -10.32
CA PHE A 137 8.80 -5.03 -10.34
C PHE A 137 9.33 -5.77 -9.10
N LEU A 138 8.53 -5.91 -8.05
CA LEU A 138 8.96 -6.59 -6.83
C LEU A 138 8.97 -8.11 -7.04
N THR A 139 10.16 -8.73 -7.00
CA THR A 139 10.37 -10.18 -7.25
C THR A 139 10.79 -10.94 -5.99
N VAL A 140 10.92 -10.26 -4.85
CA VAL A 140 11.46 -10.81 -3.58
C VAL A 140 10.71 -12.07 -3.14
N GLU A 141 9.39 -12.09 -3.29
CA GLU A 141 8.54 -13.21 -2.82
C GLU A 141 8.87 -14.56 -3.46
N LYS A 142 9.49 -14.57 -4.66
CA LYS A 142 9.81 -15.82 -5.36
C LYS A 142 10.95 -16.62 -4.71
N ASN A 143 11.89 -15.94 -4.07
CA ASN A 143 13.11 -16.54 -3.55
C ASN A 143 13.13 -16.63 -2.02
N ILE A 144 12.07 -16.15 -1.35
CA ILE A 144 12.07 -15.97 0.10
C ILE A 144 12.31 -17.28 0.88
N VAL A 145 11.81 -18.41 0.39
CA VAL A 145 11.98 -19.70 1.06
C VAL A 145 13.43 -20.17 1.05
N GLU A 146 14.13 -20.00 -0.08
CA GLU A 146 15.54 -20.34 -0.22
C GLU A 146 16.41 -19.39 0.60
N GLU A 147 16.08 -18.11 0.63
CA GLU A 147 16.79 -17.09 1.39
C GLU A 147 16.66 -17.30 2.90
N GLN A 148 15.46 -17.63 3.39
CA GLN A 148 15.25 -17.99 4.79
C GLN A 148 16.02 -19.26 5.20
N ALA A 149 16.09 -20.26 4.33
CA ALA A 149 16.91 -21.46 4.56
C ALA A 149 18.41 -21.12 4.65
N LEU A 150 18.89 -20.23 3.80
CA LEU A 150 20.28 -19.75 3.80
C LEU A 150 20.62 -18.95 5.05
N ILE A 151 19.72 -18.10 5.53
CA ILE A 151 19.86 -17.36 6.80
C ILE A 151 19.95 -18.34 7.97
N ALA A 152 19.06 -19.33 8.01
CA ALA A 152 19.05 -20.35 9.07
C ALA A 152 20.38 -21.13 9.12
N GLN A 153 20.91 -21.52 7.95
CA GLN A 153 22.21 -22.21 7.87
C GLN A 153 23.38 -21.34 8.34
N ARG A 154 23.37 -20.05 8.05
CA ARG A 154 24.41 -19.13 8.54
C ARG A 154 24.37 -18.96 10.05
N LYS A 155 23.16 -18.82 10.63
CA LYS A 155 22.99 -18.70 12.11
C LYS A 155 23.40 -19.97 12.86
N ALA A 156 23.26 -21.14 12.25
CA ALA A 156 23.70 -22.41 12.85
C ALA A 156 25.23 -22.60 12.86
N LYS A 157 25.98 -21.81 12.09
CA LYS A 157 27.45 -21.86 11.99
C LYS A 157 28.16 -20.82 12.87
N GLN A 158 27.43 -19.92 13.49
CA GLN A 158 27.91 -18.92 14.44
C GLN A 158 27.77 -19.42 15.87
#